data_1b3b394a2e07d1449038d09c1097dec5
#
_entry.id   1b3b394a2e07d1449038d09c1097dec5
#
_cell.length_a   1.000
_cell.length_b   1.000
_cell.length_c   1.000
_cell.angle_alpha   90.00
_cell.angle_beta   90.00
_cell.angle_gamma   90.00
#
_symmetry.space_group_name_H-M   'P 1'
#
loop_
_entity.id
_entity.type
_entity.pdbx_description
1 polymer ?
#
loop_
_entity_poly.entity_id
_entity_poly.type
_entity_poly.pdbx_seq_one_letter_code
_entity_poly.pdbx_strand_id
1 'polypeptide(L)'
;MKMNIHCIQGSHQNEILYVNDDPFEKANMIKNCISKCDRIFFIDFGINVDDESIKQLFQPHDNTSVLVFPGVVDGIDWDLFKKKVREGSSEPVSQMGLNFDTEIAQKVQKDIYKVKKTNARTWVMMTKSVNKKSKKIYAANMFDRLMEDGNKIYAFTASKLTMTYAHECLSNILGAAGVKTN
;
A
#
# COMPACT_ATOMS: atom_id res chain seq x y z
N MET A 1 3.11 -0.20 -18.78
CA MET A 1 1.64 -0.10 -18.56
C MET A 1 1.31 1.35 -18.24
N LYS A 2 0.43 2.01 -18.99
CA LYS A 2 0.03 3.40 -18.73
C LYS A 2 -1.18 3.36 -17.80
N MET A 3 -1.03 3.85 -16.59
CA MET A 3 -2.17 4.07 -15.72
C MET A 3 -2.66 5.50 -15.93
N ASN A 4 -3.83 5.65 -16.56
CA ASN A 4 -4.49 6.96 -16.69
C ASN A 4 -5.33 7.19 -15.44
N ILE A 5 -4.83 7.98 -14.51
CA ILE A 5 -5.66 8.52 -13.43
C ILE A 5 -6.37 9.74 -14.00
N HIS A 6 -7.64 9.59 -14.36
CA HIS A 6 -8.48 10.73 -14.69
C HIS A 6 -8.85 11.45 -13.39
N CYS A 7 -8.15 12.54 -13.08
CA CYS A 7 -8.64 13.48 -12.07
C CYS A 7 -9.82 14.27 -12.62
N ILE A 8 -11.01 13.75 -12.37
CA ILE A 8 -12.27 14.42 -12.68
C ILE A 8 -12.64 15.30 -11.48
N GLN A 9 -12.17 16.48 -11.39
CA GLN A 9 -12.58 17.63 -10.59
C GLN A 9 -11.44 18.31 -9.83
N GLY A 10 -11.11 19.49 -10.27
CA GLY A 10 -10.18 20.40 -9.61
C GLY A 10 -8.86 20.60 -10.35
N SER A 11 -8.24 21.73 -10.14
CA SER A 11 -6.96 22.13 -10.74
C SER A 11 -5.76 21.42 -10.09
N HIS A 12 -5.80 20.10 -10.00
CA HIS A 12 -4.67 19.31 -9.50
C HIS A 12 -3.72 18.99 -10.65
N GLN A 13 -2.47 19.39 -10.52
CA GLN A 13 -1.40 18.96 -11.43
C GLN A 13 -0.90 17.59 -10.96
N ASN A 14 -0.92 16.60 -11.85
CA ASN A 14 -0.43 15.25 -11.60
C ASN A 14 0.74 14.95 -12.51
N GLU A 15 1.76 14.36 -11.96
CA GLU A 15 2.88 13.79 -12.68
C GLU A 15 2.93 12.28 -12.37
N ILE A 16 3.03 11.44 -13.39
CA ILE A 16 3.17 10.00 -13.24
C ILE A 16 4.61 9.63 -13.51
N LEU A 17 5.26 9.06 -12.51
CA LEU A 17 6.63 8.60 -12.58
C LEU A 17 6.65 7.07 -12.51
N TYR A 18 7.47 6.45 -13.35
CA TYR A 18 7.70 5.00 -13.34
C TYR A 18 9.05 4.73 -12.71
N VAL A 19 9.09 3.78 -11.80
CA VAL A 19 10.29 3.38 -11.07
C VAL A 19 10.46 1.87 -11.24
N ASN A 20 11.69 1.42 -11.46
CA ASN A 20 12.01 0.01 -11.48
C ASN A 20 11.82 -0.61 -10.08
N ASP A 21 11.77 -1.95 -10.02
CA ASP A 21 11.69 -2.66 -8.75
C ASP A 21 13.06 -2.73 -8.06
N ASP A 22 13.65 -1.56 -7.86
CA ASP A 22 14.90 -1.35 -7.13
C ASP A 22 14.63 -0.46 -5.91
N PRO A 23 14.96 -0.93 -4.69
CA PRO A 23 14.68 -0.18 -3.46
C PRO A 23 15.41 1.17 -3.39
N PHE A 24 16.61 1.26 -3.95
CA PHE A 24 17.39 2.50 -3.92
C PHE A 24 16.84 3.52 -4.91
N GLU A 25 16.40 3.06 -6.08
CA GLU A 25 15.76 3.91 -7.08
C GLU A 25 14.43 4.44 -6.56
N LYS A 26 13.59 3.58 -5.95
CA LYS A 26 12.34 3.97 -5.25
C LYS A 26 12.62 5.04 -4.18
N ALA A 27 13.61 4.83 -3.31
CA ALA A 27 13.96 5.78 -2.26
C ALA A 27 14.44 7.13 -2.82
N ASN A 28 15.26 7.12 -3.86
CA ASN A 28 15.74 8.34 -4.52
C ASN A 28 14.59 9.11 -5.18
N MET A 29 13.66 8.40 -5.83
CA MET A 29 12.50 9.02 -6.45
C MET A 29 11.60 9.70 -5.40
N ILE A 30 11.27 9.01 -4.31
CA ILE A 30 10.49 9.57 -3.21
C ILE A 30 11.19 10.81 -2.63
N LYS A 31 12.50 10.74 -2.38
CA LYS A 31 13.30 11.86 -1.88
C LYS A 31 13.25 13.07 -2.80
N ASN A 32 13.29 12.84 -4.10
CA ASN A 32 13.24 13.92 -5.10
C ASN A 32 11.83 14.56 -5.17
N CYS A 33 10.79 13.75 -4.98
CA CYS A 33 9.40 14.20 -5.03
C CYS A 33 8.94 14.90 -3.75
N ILE A 34 9.48 14.51 -2.58
CA ILE A 34 8.99 14.99 -1.26
C ILE A 34 9.08 16.52 -1.10
N SER A 35 9.95 17.18 -1.84
CA SER A 35 10.10 18.65 -1.83
C SER A 35 9.34 19.36 -2.95
N LYS A 36 8.79 18.61 -3.90
CA LYS A 36 8.20 19.16 -5.14
C LYS A 36 6.69 19.08 -5.20
N CYS A 37 6.09 18.16 -4.46
CA CYS A 37 4.65 17.93 -4.50
C CYS A 37 4.06 17.88 -3.09
N ASP A 38 2.75 18.10 -2.99
CA ASP A 38 2.02 18.05 -1.72
C ASP A 38 1.73 16.62 -1.28
N ARG A 39 1.58 15.71 -2.24
CA ARG A 39 1.30 14.29 -1.98
C ARG A 39 2.05 13.41 -2.95
N ILE A 40 2.53 12.28 -2.45
CA ILE A 40 3.10 11.20 -3.23
C ILE A 40 2.17 10.01 -3.09
N PHE A 41 1.55 9.57 -4.17
CA PHE A 41 0.78 8.33 -4.19
C PHE A 41 1.62 7.24 -4.84
N PHE A 42 1.96 6.25 -4.05
CA PHE A 42 2.74 5.10 -4.51
C PHE A 42 1.83 3.90 -4.71
N ILE A 43 1.96 3.26 -5.85
CA ILE A 43 1.29 2.00 -6.19
C ILE A 43 2.33 1.05 -6.73
N ASP A 44 2.49 -0.09 -6.08
CA ASP A 44 3.40 -1.12 -6.56
C ASP A 44 2.84 -1.83 -7.79
N PHE A 45 3.74 -2.54 -8.48
CA PHE A 45 3.38 -3.27 -9.69
C PHE A 45 2.29 -4.32 -9.42
N GLY A 46 1.35 -4.44 -10.36
CA GLY A 46 0.28 -5.43 -10.30
C GLY A 46 -0.85 -5.13 -9.30
N ILE A 47 -0.85 -3.97 -8.67
CA ILE A 47 -1.93 -3.56 -7.77
C ILE A 47 -2.92 -2.66 -8.49
N ASN A 48 -4.19 -3.02 -8.41
CA ASN A 48 -5.31 -2.19 -8.83
C ASN A 48 -5.98 -1.59 -7.59
N VAL A 49 -6.21 -0.28 -7.63
CA VAL A 49 -6.73 0.51 -6.50
C VAL A 49 -8.18 0.87 -6.78
N ASP A 50 -9.05 0.68 -5.80
CA ASP A 50 -10.47 1.01 -5.90
C ASP A 50 -10.74 2.53 -5.80
N ASP A 51 -11.93 2.93 -6.24
CA ASP A 51 -12.34 4.33 -6.25
C ASP A 51 -12.38 4.96 -4.84
N GLU A 52 -12.71 4.17 -3.83
CA GLU A 52 -12.79 4.65 -2.45
C GLU A 52 -11.40 4.98 -1.89
N SER A 53 -10.42 4.14 -2.19
CA SER A 53 -9.01 4.41 -1.88
C SER A 53 -8.49 5.63 -2.66
N ILE A 54 -8.88 5.78 -3.93
CA ILE A 54 -8.51 6.96 -4.73
C ILE A 54 -9.11 8.24 -4.14
N LYS A 55 -10.35 8.22 -3.66
CA LYS A 55 -10.97 9.37 -2.99
C LYS A 55 -10.17 9.84 -1.78
N GLN A 56 -9.51 8.93 -1.06
CA GLN A 56 -8.67 9.30 0.09
C GLN A 56 -7.48 10.18 -0.31
N LEU A 57 -7.05 10.16 -1.58
CA LEU A 57 -5.97 11.04 -2.05
C LEU A 57 -6.35 12.52 -1.96
N PHE A 58 -7.63 12.83 -2.04
CA PHE A 58 -8.14 14.21 -2.07
C PHE A 58 -8.73 14.67 -0.73
N GLN A 59 -8.93 13.73 0.20
CA GLN A 59 -9.43 14.07 1.53
C GLN A 59 -8.36 14.79 2.37
N PRO A 60 -8.75 15.72 3.25
CA PRO A 60 -7.84 16.24 4.25
C PRO A 60 -7.49 15.14 5.26
N HIS A 61 -6.22 15.00 5.55
CA HIS A 61 -5.70 14.06 6.54
C HIS A 61 -4.85 14.82 7.56
N ASP A 62 -5.52 15.53 8.49
CA ASP A 62 -4.85 16.33 9.48
C ASP A 62 -3.94 15.46 10.36
N ASN A 63 -2.72 15.96 10.59
CA ASN A 63 -1.72 15.26 11.38
C ASN A 63 -1.33 13.84 10.89
N THR A 64 -1.61 13.49 9.64
CA THR A 64 -1.20 12.23 9.03
C THR A 64 0.01 12.47 8.13
N SER A 65 1.09 11.71 8.35
CA SER A 65 2.26 11.77 7.45
C SER A 65 2.12 10.77 6.30
N VAL A 66 1.61 9.57 6.60
CA VAL A 66 1.37 8.55 5.58
C VAL A 66 0.05 7.84 5.86
N LEU A 67 -0.75 7.64 4.83
CA LEU A 67 -1.91 6.76 4.85
C LEU A 67 -1.59 5.53 3.99
N VAL A 68 -1.62 4.34 4.58
CA VAL A 68 -1.41 3.08 3.87
C VAL A 68 -2.73 2.41 3.56
N PHE A 69 -2.75 1.68 2.46
CA PHE A 69 -3.88 0.86 2.03
C PHE A 69 -3.47 -0.60 2.20
N PRO A 70 -3.93 -1.30 3.26
CA PRO A 70 -3.53 -2.67 3.54
C PRO A 70 -3.87 -3.61 2.39
N GLY A 71 -2.89 -4.41 1.99
CA GLY A 71 -3.03 -5.44 0.98
C GLY A 71 -2.74 -6.83 1.56
N VAL A 72 -3.25 -7.87 0.89
CA VAL A 72 -2.92 -9.25 1.21
C VAL A 72 -1.56 -9.58 0.60
N VAL A 73 -0.65 -10.16 1.39
CA VAL A 73 0.73 -10.45 0.93
C VAL A 73 0.76 -11.66 0.02
N ASP A 74 0.06 -12.73 0.42
CA ASP A 74 0.02 -14.01 -0.25
C ASP A 74 -1.43 -14.51 -0.38
N GLY A 75 -1.59 -15.70 -0.95
CA GLY A 75 -2.88 -16.37 -1.00
C GLY A 75 -3.43 -16.70 0.41
N ILE A 76 -4.39 -17.62 0.46
CA ILE A 76 -5.01 -18.02 1.71
C ILE A 76 -4.03 -18.91 2.51
N ASP A 77 -3.71 -18.49 3.73
CA ASP A 77 -3.03 -19.30 4.73
C ASP A 77 -4.04 -20.22 5.42
N TRP A 78 -4.10 -21.46 4.96
CA TRP A 78 -5.06 -22.45 5.46
C TRP A 78 -4.79 -22.87 6.91
N ASP A 79 -3.55 -22.81 7.38
CA ASP A 79 -3.24 -23.19 8.77
C ASP A 79 -3.64 -22.06 9.73
N LEU A 80 -3.39 -20.80 9.34
CA LEU A 80 -3.92 -19.64 10.04
C LEU A 80 -5.45 -19.67 10.07
N PHE A 81 -6.10 -19.98 8.96
CA PHE A 81 -7.55 -20.11 8.86
C PHE A 81 -8.09 -21.15 9.86
N LYS A 82 -7.54 -22.38 9.83
CA LYS A 82 -7.93 -23.46 10.73
C LYS A 82 -7.72 -23.08 12.21
N LYS A 83 -6.59 -22.41 12.51
CA LYS A 83 -6.29 -21.93 13.85
C LYS A 83 -7.35 -20.95 14.32
N LYS A 84 -7.64 -19.89 13.55
CA LYS A 84 -8.64 -18.87 13.91
C LYS A 84 -10.05 -19.45 14.06
N VAL A 85 -10.44 -20.42 13.23
CA VAL A 85 -11.72 -21.13 13.36
C VAL A 85 -11.80 -21.90 14.69
N ARG A 86 -10.71 -22.61 15.07
CA ARG A 86 -10.66 -23.37 16.32
C ARG A 86 -10.69 -22.46 17.55
N GLU A 87 -10.08 -21.30 17.46
CA GLU A 87 -10.03 -20.29 18.54
C GLU A 87 -11.32 -19.47 18.65
N GLY A 88 -12.29 -19.69 17.75
CA GLY A 88 -13.56 -18.95 17.75
C GLY A 88 -13.40 -17.46 17.44
N SER A 89 -12.48 -17.11 16.53
CA SER A 89 -12.24 -15.73 16.13
C SER A 89 -13.52 -15.03 15.68
N SER A 90 -13.69 -13.79 16.09
CA SER A 90 -14.81 -12.92 15.68
C SER A 90 -14.59 -12.25 14.31
N GLU A 91 -13.47 -12.53 13.66
CA GLU A 91 -13.20 -11.99 12.33
C GLU A 91 -14.14 -12.56 11.27
N PRO A 92 -14.45 -11.80 10.22
CA PRO A 92 -15.19 -12.33 9.07
C PRO A 92 -14.47 -13.56 8.48
N VAL A 93 -15.22 -14.61 8.17
CA VAL A 93 -14.68 -15.87 7.63
C VAL A 93 -13.79 -15.64 6.40
N SER A 94 -14.19 -14.68 5.55
CA SER A 94 -13.42 -14.29 4.35
C SER A 94 -12.04 -13.67 4.64
N GLN A 95 -11.76 -13.30 5.89
CA GLN A 95 -10.50 -12.67 6.29
C GLN A 95 -9.63 -13.55 7.18
N MET A 96 -10.19 -14.62 7.77
CA MET A 96 -9.50 -15.45 8.77
C MET A 96 -8.18 -16.07 8.26
N GLY A 97 -8.07 -16.36 6.96
CA GLY A 97 -6.87 -16.93 6.36
C GLY A 97 -6.01 -15.94 5.59
N LEU A 98 -6.24 -14.62 5.72
CA LEU A 98 -5.48 -13.61 5.00
C LEU A 98 -4.36 -13.04 5.86
N ASN A 99 -3.16 -13.01 5.29
CA ASN A 99 -2.01 -12.28 5.85
C ASN A 99 -1.93 -10.90 5.21
N PHE A 100 -2.09 -9.86 6.01
CA PHE A 100 -1.98 -8.49 5.54
C PHE A 100 -0.55 -7.96 5.70
N ASP A 101 -0.13 -7.10 4.77
CA ASP A 101 1.14 -6.38 4.80
C ASP A 101 1.21 -5.31 5.91
N THR A 102 0.10 -5.09 6.61
CA THR A 102 -0.06 -4.04 7.62
C THR A 102 -0.68 -4.58 8.90
N GLU A 103 0.02 -4.38 10.00
CA GLU A 103 -0.47 -4.66 11.36
C GLU A 103 -1.05 -3.37 11.95
N ILE A 104 -2.33 -3.40 12.28
CA ILE A 104 -3.04 -2.27 12.88
C ILE A 104 -3.01 -2.35 14.40
N ALA A 105 -3.00 -1.20 15.06
CA ALA A 105 -3.07 -1.10 16.51
C ALA A 105 -4.47 -0.65 16.94
N GLN A 106 -4.67 0.63 17.06
CA GLN A 106 -5.88 1.22 17.66
C GLN A 106 -6.69 1.95 16.59
N LYS A 107 -8.01 1.83 16.69
CA LYS A 107 -8.95 2.60 15.87
C LYS A 107 -8.89 4.08 16.24
N VAL A 108 -8.78 4.94 15.23
CA VAL A 108 -8.74 6.41 15.39
C VAL A 108 -10.08 7.02 14.99
N GLN A 109 -10.60 6.61 13.85
CA GLN A 109 -11.92 7.02 13.35
C GLN A 109 -12.51 5.91 12.46
N LYS A 110 -13.65 6.15 11.85
CA LYS A 110 -14.26 5.16 10.94
C LYS A 110 -13.25 4.79 9.86
N ASP A 111 -12.99 3.48 9.73
CA ASP A 111 -12.11 2.85 8.73
C ASP A 111 -10.64 3.34 8.76
N ILE A 112 -10.24 4.12 9.78
CA ILE A 112 -8.86 4.59 9.96
C ILE A 112 -8.30 4.06 11.27
N TYR A 113 -7.15 3.39 11.16
CA TYR A 113 -6.45 2.76 12.28
C TYR A 113 -5.01 3.24 12.35
N LYS A 114 -4.48 3.35 13.57
CA LYS A 114 -3.05 3.56 13.78
C LYS A 114 -2.29 2.31 13.36
N VAL A 115 -1.20 2.49 12.64
CA VAL A 115 -0.34 1.38 12.20
C VAL A 115 0.66 1.06 13.30
N LYS A 116 0.87 -0.24 13.54
CA LYS A 116 1.92 -0.77 14.39
C LYS A 116 3.14 -1.17 13.57
N LYS A 117 2.91 -1.83 12.43
CA LYS A 117 3.95 -2.24 11.48
C LYS A 117 3.34 -2.31 10.09
N THR A 118 4.09 -1.95 9.06
CA THR A 118 3.62 -2.07 7.68
C THR A 118 4.74 -2.23 6.68
N ASN A 119 4.47 -3.01 5.65
CA ASN A 119 5.22 -3.09 4.41
C ASN A 119 4.28 -2.82 3.22
N ALA A 120 3.30 -1.93 3.42
CA ALA A 120 2.27 -1.67 2.44
C ALA A 120 2.85 -1.31 1.08
N ARG A 121 2.30 -1.93 0.05
CA ARG A 121 2.68 -1.73 -1.34
C ARG A 121 1.89 -0.61 -2.03
N THR A 122 0.90 -0.07 -1.33
CA THR A 122 0.10 1.08 -1.79
C THR A 122 -0.09 2.03 -0.63
N TRP A 123 0.29 3.28 -0.83
CA TRP A 123 0.21 4.31 0.20
C TRP A 123 0.23 5.73 -0.38
N VAL A 124 -0.28 6.67 0.39
CA VAL A 124 -0.15 8.11 0.11
C VAL A 124 0.64 8.81 1.22
N MET A 125 1.62 9.60 0.86
CA MET A 125 2.43 10.42 1.76
C MET A 125 2.02 11.89 1.61
N MET A 126 1.68 12.52 2.72
CA MET A 126 1.43 13.95 2.82
C MET A 126 2.76 14.66 3.12
N THR A 127 3.43 15.15 2.08
CA THR A 127 4.83 15.60 2.16
C THR A 127 5.06 16.75 3.13
N LYS A 128 4.06 17.61 3.32
CA LYS A 128 4.08 18.73 4.30
C LYS A 128 3.99 18.24 5.74
N SER A 129 3.36 17.08 5.97
CA SER A 129 3.17 16.49 7.31
C SER A 129 4.32 15.57 7.72
N VAL A 130 5.26 15.30 6.82
CA VAL A 130 6.46 14.50 7.13
C VAL A 130 7.48 15.35 7.88
N ASN A 131 7.99 14.84 8.99
CA ASN A 131 9.01 15.54 9.79
C ASN A 131 10.25 15.87 8.96
N LYS A 132 10.85 17.04 9.20
CA LYS A 132 12.05 17.50 8.46
C LYS A 132 13.22 16.49 8.54
N LYS A 133 13.36 15.79 9.68
CA LYS A 133 14.39 14.75 9.88
C LYS A 133 14.18 13.56 8.95
N SER A 134 12.93 13.18 8.71
CA SER A 134 12.52 12.04 7.91
C SER A 134 12.57 12.27 6.41
N LYS A 135 12.92 13.47 5.95
CA LYS A 135 13.10 13.74 4.49
C LYS A 135 14.28 13.00 3.88
N LYS A 136 15.11 12.35 4.71
CA LYS A 136 16.10 11.37 4.26
C LYS A 136 15.41 10.01 4.18
N ILE A 137 14.85 9.69 3.02
CA ILE A 137 14.22 8.40 2.77
C ILE A 137 15.29 7.31 2.65
N TYR A 138 15.07 6.18 3.29
CA TYR A 138 15.94 5.02 3.25
C TYR A 138 15.30 3.92 2.40
N ALA A 139 16.11 3.16 1.67
CA ALA A 139 15.63 2.09 0.79
C ALA A 139 14.97 0.94 1.57
N ALA A 140 15.57 0.57 2.71
CA ALA A 140 15.04 -0.46 3.57
C ALA A 140 14.34 0.15 4.80
N ASN A 141 13.26 -0.49 5.24
CA ASN A 141 12.53 -0.14 6.47
C ASN A 141 12.03 1.33 6.49
N MET A 142 11.60 1.84 5.35
CA MET A 142 11.12 3.22 5.24
C MET A 142 10.06 3.57 6.30
N PHE A 143 9.07 2.71 6.48
CA PHE A 143 7.97 2.97 7.42
C PHE A 143 8.42 2.93 8.87
N ASP A 144 9.29 1.97 9.24
CA ASP A 144 9.84 1.88 10.59
C ASP A 144 10.62 3.14 10.95
N ARG A 145 11.46 3.61 10.03
CA ARG A 145 12.20 4.87 10.18
C ARG A 145 11.29 6.09 10.31
N LEU A 146 10.26 6.15 9.49
CA LEU A 146 9.27 7.23 9.59
C LEU A 146 8.58 7.22 10.96
N MET A 147 8.21 6.05 11.49
CA MET A 147 7.60 5.91 12.81
C MET A 147 8.57 6.28 13.93
N GLU A 148 9.81 5.82 13.87
CA GLU A 148 10.89 6.19 14.82
C GLU A 148 11.12 7.70 14.88
N ASP A 149 11.03 8.38 13.75
CA ASP A 149 11.10 9.84 13.66
C ASP A 149 9.83 10.58 14.12
N GLY A 150 8.83 9.85 14.61
CA GLY A 150 7.59 10.39 15.14
C GLY A 150 6.54 10.76 14.10
N ASN A 151 6.69 10.28 12.84
CA ASN A 151 5.65 10.46 11.84
C ASN A 151 4.44 9.57 12.15
N LYS A 152 3.25 10.09 11.85
CA LYS A 152 2.01 9.37 12.08
C LYS A 152 1.61 8.61 10.83
N ILE A 153 1.56 7.29 10.94
CA ILE A 153 1.15 6.39 9.88
C ILE A 153 -0.19 5.75 10.27
N TYR A 154 -1.16 5.87 9.39
CA TYR A 154 -2.49 5.30 9.55
C TYR A 154 -2.82 4.36 8.40
N ALA A 155 -3.71 3.41 8.65
CA ALA A 155 -4.24 2.48 7.66
C ALA A 155 -5.70 2.78 7.35
N PHE A 156 -6.05 2.83 6.08
CA PHE A 156 -7.42 2.89 5.59
C PHE A 156 -7.90 1.48 5.29
N THR A 157 -8.75 0.92 6.16
CA THR A 157 -9.14 -0.50 6.11
C THR A 157 -10.36 -0.79 5.23
N ALA A 158 -11.04 0.23 4.71
CA ALA A 158 -12.11 0.05 3.74
C ALA A 158 -11.61 -0.09 2.29
N SER A 159 -10.29 -0.01 2.07
CA SER A 159 -9.68 -0.22 0.76
C SER A 159 -9.91 -1.65 0.24
N LYS A 160 -10.11 -1.76 -1.08
CA LYS A 160 -10.27 -3.04 -1.79
C LYS A 160 -9.21 -3.13 -2.87
N LEU A 161 -7.97 -3.38 -2.45
CA LEU A 161 -6.88 -3.57 -3.39
C LEU A 161 -7.01 -4.93 -4.08
N THR A 162 -6.93 -4.94 -5.39
CA THR A 162 -6.92 -6.18 -6.17
C THR A 162 -5.53 -6.38 -6.76
N MET A 163 -4.94 -7.54 -6.53
CA MET A 163 -3.68 -7.92 -7.15
C MET A 163 -3.96 -8.59 -8.49
N THR A 164 -3.34 -8.07 -9.53
CA THR A 164 -3.32 -8.72 -10.83
C THR A 164 -2.09 -9.62 -10.87
N TYR A 165 -2.30 -10.92 -10.99
CA TYR A 165 -1.19 -11.85 -11.20
C TYR A 165 -0.49 -11.50 -12.51
N ALA A 166 0.84 -11.38 -12.47
CA ALA A 166 1.62 -11.12 -13.66
C ALA A 166 1.49 -12.29 -14.65
N HIS A 167 1.57 -11.98 -15.94
CA HIS A 167 1.54 -12.98 -17.04
C HIS A 167 2.54 -14.12 -16.85
N GLU A 168 3.63 -13.86 -16.14
CA GLU A 168 4.64 -14.86 -15.79
C GLU A 168 4.10 -16.04 -14.95
N CYS A 169 3.14 -15.80 -14.06
CA CYS A 169 2.50 -16.87 -13.30
C CYS A 169 1.65 -17.79 -14.20
N LEU A 170 0.96 -17.22 -15.19
CA LEU A 170 0.21 -17.99 -16.17
C LEU A 170 1.14 -18.84 -17.05
N SER A 171 2.23 -18.27 -17.52
CA SER A 171 3.25 -19.00 -18.31
C SER A 171 3.87 -20.14 -17.52
N ASN A 172 4.17 -19.93 -16.24
CA ASN A 172 4.70 -20.97 -15.36
C ASN A 172 3.68 -22.08 -15.09
N ILE A 173 2.41 -21.74 -14.87
CA ILE A 173 1.33 -22.72 -14.69
C ILE A 173 1.10 -23.52 -15.99
N LEU A 174 1.06 -22.86 -17.13
CA LEU A 174 0.89 -23.49 -18.43
C LEU A 174 2.09 -24.35 -18.78
N GLY A 175 3.33 -23.90 -18.48
CA GLY A 175 4.55 -24.67 -18.65
C GLY A 175 4.58 -25.93 -17.77
N ALA A 176 4.16 -25.82 -16.50
CA ALA A 176 4.03 -26.95 -15.60
C ALA A 176 2.94 -27.95 -16.05
N ALA A 177 1.89 -27.46 -16.72
CA ALA A 177 0.84 -28.29 -17.35
C ALA A 177 1.23 -28.84 -18.72
N GLY A 178 2.47 -28.61 -19.19
CA GLY A 178 2.94 -29.08 -20.49
C GLY A 178 2.40 -28.34 -21.72
N VAL A 179 1.76 -27.17 -21.49
CA VAL A 179 1.26 -26.35 -22.59
C VAL A 179 2.38 -25.44 -23.08
N LYS A 180 2.78 -25.61 -24.35
CA LYS A 180 3.75 -24.71 -25.00
C LYS A 180 3.06 -23.36 -25.29
N THR A 181 3.50 -22.30 -24.62
CA THR A 181 3.14 -20.91 -24.97
C THR A 181 4.11 -20.42 -26.04
N ASN A 182 3.60 -20.19 -27.23
CA ASN A 182 4.34 -19.53 -28.31
C ASN A 182 4.46 -18.03 -28.03
#